data_14845e88948799388e6525a9462ce5f5
#
_entry.id   14845e88948799388e6525a9462ce5f5
#
_cell.length_a   1.000
_cell.length_b   1.000
_cell.length_c   1.000
_cell.angle_alpha   90.00
_cell.angle_beta   90.00
_cell.angle_gamma   90.00
#
_symmetry.space_group_name_H-M   'P 1'
#
loop_
_entity.id
_entity.type
_entity.pdbx_description
1 polymer ?
#
loop_
_entity_poly.entity_id
_entity_poly.type
_entity_poly.pdbx_seq_one_letter_code
_entity_poly.pdbx_strand_id
1 'polypeptide(L)'
;MTARILTVDDSASIRLTTKVTLSNAGYEIIEAVNGAEGLEKAKSGQFDLIVTDLNMPVMDGLTMIEQLRKLPAHTGVPIIFLTTESDADLKARAKAAGATGWLTKPFDPENLVKIVRKVLGR
;
A
#
# COMPACT_ATOMS: atom_id res chain seq x y z
N MET A 1 9.60 -17.25 6.52
CA MET A 1 8.16 -17.05 6.26
C MET A 1 7.97 -15.98 5.20
N THR A 2 7.00 -16.17 4.34
CA THR A 2 6.72 -15.23 3.25
C THR A 2 5.91 -14.05 3.77
N ALA A 3 6.37 -12.83 3.50
CA ALA A 3 5.62 -11.64 3.86
C ALA A 3 4.37 -11.51 2.97
N ARG A 4 3.26 -11.11 3.57
CA ARG A 4 2.00 -10.84 2.89
C ARG A 4 1.82 -9.35 2.69
N ILE A 5 1.57 -8.97 1.46
CA ILE A 5 1.41 -7.55 1.07
C ILE A 5 0.03 -7.35 0.47
N LEU A 6 -0.71 -6.38 0.98
CA LEU A 6 -1.96 -5.93 0.39
C LEU A 6 -1.66 -4.79 -0.56
N THR A 7 -2.06 -4.93 -1.83
CA THR A 7 -1.93 -3.86 -2.81
C THR A 7 -3.31 -3.32 -3.15
N VAL A 8 -3.47 -2.01 -3.10
CA VAL A 8 -4.76 -1.35 -3.31
C VAL A 8 -4.60 -0.30 -4.40
N ASP A 9 -5.26 -0.50 -5.53
CA ASP A 9 -5.20 0.43 -6.67
C ASP A 9 -6.39 0.16 -7.57
N ASP A 10 -7.04 1.22 -8.05
CA ASP A 10 -8.18 1.09 -8.96
C ASP A 10 -7.75 0.83 -10.40
N SER A 11 -6.49 1.03 -10.73
CA SER A 11 -5.94 0.73 -12.06
C SER A 11 -5.55 -0.75 -12.16
N ALA A 12 -6.21 -1.49 -13.05
CA ALA A 12 -5.90 -2.89 -13.26
C ALA A 12 -4.47 -3.11 -13.74
N SER A 13 -3.97 -2.23 -14.60
CA SER A 13 -2.60 -2.36 -15.12
C SER A 13 -1.55 -2.10 -14.04
N ILE A 14 -1.77 -1.12 -13.17
CA ILE A 14 -0.86 -0.85 -12.06
C ILE A 14 -0.89 -2.00 -11.05
N ARG A 15 -2.08 -2.52 -10.73
CA ARG A 15 -2.18 -3.67 -9.82
C ARG A 15 -1.42 -4.88 -10.37
N LEU A 16 -1.56 -5.14 -11.67
CA LEU A 16 -0.87 -6.26 -12.30
C LEU A 16 0.65 -6.08 -12.23
N THR A 17 1.14 -4.89 -12.58
CA THR A 17 2.58 -4.60 -12.54
C THR A 17 3.13 -4.75 -11.12
N THR A 18 2.42 -4.21 -10.14
CA THR A 18 2.81 -4.30 -8.73
C THR A 18 2.82 -5.75 -8.26
N LYS A 19 1.78 -6.49 -8.59
CA LYS A 19 1.67 -7.91 -8.21
C LYS A 19 2.81 -8.74 -8.80
N VAL A 20 3.05 -8.61 -10.10
CA VAL A 20 4.12 -9.36 -10.77
C VAL A 20 5.48 -9.00 -10.17
N THR A 21 5.74 -7.71 -10.01
CA THR A 21 7.01 -7.23 -9.47
C THR A 21 7.29 -7.80 -8.07
N LEU A 22 6.31 -7.71 -7.18
CA LEU A 22 6.50 -8.13 -5.80
C LEU A 22 6.41 -9.65 -5.63
N SER A 23 5.57 -10.32 -6.42
CA SER A 23 5.52 -11.79 -6.40
C SER A 23 6.85 -12.38 -6.86
N ASN A 24 7.46 -11.80 -7.89
CA ASN A 24 8.78 -12.25 -8.37
C ASN A 24 9.87 -12.00 -7.33
N ALA A 25 9.68 -11.06 -6.44
CA ALA A 25 10.61 -10.79 -5.34
C ALA A 25 10.40 -11.71 -4.13
N GLY A 26 9.41 -12.60 -4.19
CA GLY A 26 9.18 -13.61 -3.14
C GLY A 26 8.09 -13.27 -2.14
N TYR A 27 7.27 -12.25 -2.40
CA TYR A 27 6.19 -11.86 -1.50
C TYR A 27 4.84 -12.45 -1.95
N GLU A 28 3.95 -12.69 -0.99
CA GLU A 28 2.57 -13.08 -1.27
C GLU A 28 1.72 -11.83 -1.41
N ILE A 29 1.01 -11.70 -2.53
CA ILE A 29 0.25 -10.48 -2.86
C ILE A 29 -1.24 -10.75 -2.83
N ILE A 30 -1.96 -9.91 -2.09
CA ILE A 30 -3.43 -9.85 -2.07
C ILE A 30 -3.82 -8.49 -2.65
N GLU A 31 -4.80 -8.46 -3.53
CA GLU A 31 -5.19 -7.24 -4.24
C GLU A 31 -6.54 -6.70 -3.78
N ALA A 32 -6.71 -5.39 -3.86
CA ALA A 32 -7.99 -4.70 -3.68
C ALA A 32 -8.10 -3.59 -4.72
N VAL A 33 -9.33 -3.29 -5.14
CA VAL A 33 -9.58 -2.31 -6.23
C VAL A 33 -9.85 -0.90 -5.73
N ASN A 34 -10.11 -0.73 -4.44
CA ASN A 34 -10.29 0.58 -3.81
C ASN A 34 -10.08 0.47 -2.31
N GLY A 35 -10.16 1.61 -1.61
CA GLY A 35 -9.93 1.64 -0.18
C GLY A 35 -10.95 0.86 0.63
N ALA A 36 -12.21 0.82 0.19
CA ALA A 36 -13.25 0.07 0.89
C ALA A 36 -12.98 -1.42 0.87
N GLU A 37 -12.62 -1.96 -0.30
CA GLU A 37 -12.25 -3.37 -0.43
C GLU A 37 -10.96 -3.68 0.33
N GLY A 38 -9.99 -2.76 0.29
CA GLY A 38 -8.75 -2.91 1.03
C GLY A 38 -8.99 -3.01 2.53
N LEU A 39 -9.88 -2.15 3.06
CA LEU A 39 -10.24 -2.16 4.46
C LEU A 39 -10.94 -3.47 4.85
N GLU A 40 -11.86 -3.95 4.01
CA GLU A 40 -12.55 -5.23 4.26
C GLU A 40 -11.56 -6.40 4.30
N LYS A 41 -10.63 -6.45 3.38
CA LYS A 41 -9.62 -7.52 3.37
C LYS A 41 -8.70 -7.43 4.58
N ALA A 42 -8.35 -6.22 5.01
CA ALA A 42 -7.53 -6.03 6.20
C ALA A 42 -8.25 -6.45 7.48
N LYS A 43 -9.58 -6.30 7.54
CA LYS A 43 -10.36 -6.77 8.68
C LYS A 43 -10.36 -8.28 8.83
N SER A 44 -10.27 -9.01 7.72
CA SER A 44 -10.36 -10.47 7.72
C SER A 44 -9.01 -11.16 7.61
N GLY A 45 -7.90 -10.42 7.57
CA GLY A 45 -6.57 -11.01 7.44
C GLY A 45 -5.51 -10.13 8.06
N GLN A 46 -4.28 -10.63 8.05
CA GLN A 46 -3.13 -9.86 8.52
C GLN A 46 -2.16 -9.64 7.38
N PHE A 47 -1.57 -8.47 7.33
CA PHE A 47 -0.60 -8.09 6.31
C PHE A 47 0.65 -7.52 6.96
N ASP A 48 1.79 -7.79 6.34
CA ASP A 48 3.07 -7.26 6.79
C ASP A 48 3.34 -5.87 6.22
N LEU A 49 2.66 -5.53 5.14
CA LEU A 49 2.82 -4.25 4.45
C LEU A 49 1.59 -3.97 3.60
N ILE A 50 1.25 -2.69 3.45
CA ILE A 50 0.21 -2.25 2.53
C ILE A 50 0.82 -1.27 1.55
N VAL A 51 0.63 -1.54 0.24
CA VAL A 51 1.02 -0.63 -0.84
C VAL A 51 -0.28 -0.12 -1.47
N THR A 52 -0.53 1.17 -1.40
CA THR A 52 -1.81 1.72 -1.83
C THR A 52 -1.66 2.98 -2.66
N ASP A 53 -2.55 3.13 -3.65
CA ASP A 53 -2.73 4.41 -4.31
C ASP A 53 -3.42 5.37 -3.34
N LEU A 54 -3.29 6.66 -3.61
CA LEU A 54 -3.93 7.71 -2.82
C LEU A 54 -5.34 8.01 -3.33
N ASN A 55 -5.48 8.25 -4.64
CA ASN A 55 -6.74 8.65 -5.27
C ASN A 55 -7.47 7.46 -5.87
N MET A 56 -8.56 7.05 -5.25
CA MET A 56 -9.38 5.93 -5.71
C MET A 56 -10.86 6.26 -5.49
N PRO A 57 -11.76 5.69 -6.31
CA PRO A 57 -13.19 5.87 -6.08
C PRO A 57 -13.65 5.12 -4.82
N VAL A 58 -14.80 5.46 -4.32
CA VAL A 58 -15.47 4.88 -3.14
C VAL A 58 -14.77 5.25 -1.85
N MET A 59 -13.50 4.90 -1.67
CA MET A 59 -12.71 5.29 -0.52
C MET A 59 -11.25 5.46 -0.97
N ASP A 60 -10.67 6.62 -0.75
CA ASP A 60 -9.27 6.87 -1.10
C ASP A 60 -8.31 6.20 -0.12
N GLY A 61 -7.01 6.19 -0.50
CA GLY A 61 -6.00 5.51 0.29
C GLY A 61 -5.76 6.14 1.65
N LEU A 62 -5.86 7.47 1.75
CA LEU A 62 -5.64 8.15 3.02
C LEU A 62 -6.76 7.82 4.02
N THR A 63 -8.02 7.87 3.56
CA THR A 63 -9.16 7.49 4.39
C THR A 63 -9.07 6.04 4.81
N MET A 64 -8.68 5.15 3.90
CA MET A 64 -8.49 3.74 4.21
C MET A 64 -7.48 3.56 5.36
N ILE A 65 -6.33 4.24 5.27
CA ILE A 65 -5.30 4.14 6.29
C ILE A 65 -5.78 4.68 7.63
N GLU A 66 -6.49 5.80 7.64
CA GLU A 66 -7.03 6.36 8.86
C GLU A 66 -7.98 5.38 9.55
N GLN A 67 -8.78 4.65 8.77
CA GLN A 67 -9.65 3.61 9.31
C GLN A 67 -8.85 2.38 9.77
N LEU A 68 -7.83 1.98 9.01
CA LEU A 68 -6.98 0.85 9.40
C LEU A 68 -6.28 1.07 10.72
N ARG A 69 -5.83 2.30 11.00
CA ARG A 69 -5.13 2.60 12.24
C ARG A 69 -6.01 2.44 13.48
N LYS A 70 -7.33 2.38 13.30
CA LYS A 70 -8.27 2.10 14.38
C LYS A 70 -8.44 0.61 14.66
N LEU A 71 -7.96 -0.25 13.75
CA LEU A 71 -8.04 -1.71 13.93
C LEU A 71 -6.82 -2.19 14.70
N PRO A 72 -7.00 -2.90 15.83
CA PRO A 72 -5.85 -3.31 16.66
C PRO A 72 -4.78 -4.10 15.91
N ALA A 73 -5.16 -4.93 14.95
CA ALA A 73 -4.22 -5.73 14.18
C ALA A 73 -3.36 -4.91 13.23
N HIS A 74 -3.75 -3.68 12.94
CA HIS A 74 -3.09 -2.86 11.90
C HIS A 74 -2.63 -1.50 12.38
N THR A 75 -2.54 -1.27 13.68
CA THR A 75 -2.10 0.03 14.20
C THR A 75 -0.66 0.36 13.81
N GLY A 76 0.17 -0.66 13.63
CA GLY A 76 1.58 -0.48 13.29
C GLY A 76 1.99 -1.03 11.93
N VAL A 77 1.04 -1.45 11.08
CA VAL A 77 1.41 -2.00 9.78
C VAL A 77 2.08 -0.93 8.91
N PRO A 78 3.25 -1.23 8.30
CA PRO A 78 3.89 -0.25 7.42
C PRO A 78 3.07 -0.02 6.15
N ILE A 79 3.08 1.22 5.67
CA ILE A 79 2.29 1.63 4.51
C ILE A 79 3.17 2.40 3.54
N ILE A 80 3.11 2.02 2.26
CA ILE A 80 3.78 2.73 1.17
C ILE A 80 2.70 3.26 0.24
N PHE A 81 2.70 4.57 -0.01
CA PHE A 81 1.86 5.17 -1.04
C PHE A 81 2.52 5.08 -2.40
N LEU A 82 1.74 4.69 -3.39
CA LEU A 82 2.16 4.57 -4.78
C LEU A 82 1.19 5.41 -5.60
N THR A 83 1.57 6.65 -5.95
CA THR A 83 0.62 7.63 -6.48
C THR A 83 1.26 8.63 -7.44
N THR A 84 0.44 9.26 -8.28
CA THR A 84 0.88 10.37 -9.12
C THR A 84 0.96 11.69 -8.35
N GLU A 85 0.38 11.75 -7.15
CA GLU A 85 0.37 12.97 -6.35
C GLU A 85 1.75 13.26 -5.75
N SER A 86 2.13 14.54 -5.78
CA SER A 86 3.38 15.01 -5.17
C SER A 86 3.15 16.23 -4.27
N ASP A 87 1.89 16.53 -3.95
CA ASP A 87 1.50 17.66 -3.12
C ASP A 87 2.06 17.51 -1.71
N ALA A 88 2.72 18.55 -1.21
CA ALA A 88 3.37 18.52 0.09
C ALA A 88 2.36 18.34 1.25
N ASP A 89 1.17 18.94 1.12
CA ASP A 89 0.13 18.81 2.15
C ASP A 89 -0.39 17.38 2.23
N LEU A 90 -0.59 16.72 1.08
CA LEU A 90 -1.01 15.33 1.04
C LEU A 90 0.06 14.40 1.62
N LYS A 91 1.33 14.67 1.30
CA LYS A 91 2.43 13.89 1.89
C LYS A 91 2.49 14.05 3.40
N ALA A 92 2.29 15.26 3.90
CA ALA A 92 2.29 15.53 5.33
C ALA A 92 1.13 14.80 6.02
N ARG A 93 -0.07 14.80 5.41
CA ARG A 93 -1.22 14.08 5.94
C ARG A 93 -0.99 12.57 5.94
N ALA A 94 -0.40 12.05 4.87
CA ALA A 94 -0.06 10.64 4.76
C ALA A 94 0.93 10.23 5.85
N LYS A 95 1.96 11.04 6.06
CA LYS A 95 2.96 10.79 7.10
C LYS A 95 2.32 10.84 8.49
N ALA A 96 1.43 11.80 8.73
CA ALA A 96 0.71 11.91 10.00
C ALA A 96 -0.18 10.70 10.26
N ALA A 97 -0.73 10.09 9.21
CA ALA A 97 -1.51 8.85 9.30
C ALA A 97 -0.64 7.60 9.44
N GLY A 98 0.68 7.76 9.44
CA GLY A 98 1.61 6.66 9.66
C GLY A 98 2.20 6.04 8.39
N ALA A 99 2.16 6.75 7.26
CA ALA A 99 2.79 6.25 6.04
C ALA A 99 4.31 6.13 6.24
N THR A 100 4.86 5.01 5.82
CA THR A 100 6.28 4.71 5.98
C THR A 100 7.08 5.10 4.74
N GLY A 101 6.46 5.05 3.57
CA GLY A 101 7.12 5.38 2.31
C GLY A 101 6.18 5.98 1.29
N TRP A 102 6.77 6.56 0.26
CA TRP A 102 6.05 7.25 -0.81
C TRP A 102 6.83 7.04 -2.12
N LEU A 103 6.15 6.54 -3.13
CA LEU A 103 6.75 6.32 -4.44
C LEU A 103 5.86 6.93 -5.52
N THR A 104 6.41 7.82 -6.35
CA THR A 104 5.65 8.53 -7.38
C THR A 104 5.51 7.67 -8.64
N LYS A 105 4.31 7.63 -9.20
CA LYS A 105 4.04 6.99 -10.49
C LYS A 105 4.43 7.91 -11.65
N PRO A 106 4.93 7.38 -12.76
CA PRO A 106 5.28 5.98 -12.99
C PRO A 106 6.52 5.61 -12.17
N PHE A 107 6.54 4.38 -11.66
CA PHE A 107 7.64 3.92 -10.83
C PHE A 107 8.50 2.90 -11.57
N ASP A 108 9.75 2.82 -11.15
CA ASP A 108 10.67 1.77 -11.60
C ASP A 108 10.42 0.53 -10.73
N PRO A 109 10.14 -0.66 -11.31
CA PRO A 109 9.93 -1.87 -10.53
C PRO A 109 11.06 -2.18 -9.54
N GLU A 110 12.31 -1.91 -9.93
CA GLU A 110 13.44 -2.11 -9.01
C GLU A 110 13.36 -1.20 -7.79
N ASN A 111 12.92 0.04 -7.97
CA ASN A 111 12.74 0.97 -6.86
C ASN A 111 11.62 0.53 -5.92
N LEU A 112 10.56 -0.04 -6.47
CA LEU A 112 9.48 -0.59 -5.64
C LEU A 112 10.01 -1.74 -4.77
N VAL A 113 10.76 -2.67 -5.34
CA VAL A 113 11.35 -3.77 -4.57
C VAL A 113 12.29 -3.24 -3.50
N LYS A 114 13.12 -2.25 -3.84
CA LYS A 114 14.07 -1.67 -2.87
C LYS A 114 13.36 -1.07 -1.67
N ILE A 115 12.31 -0.28 -1.90
CA ILE A 115 11.59 0.38 -0.79
C ILE A 115 10.84 -0.65 0.05
N VAL A 116 10.26 -1.67 -0.57
CA VAL A 116 9.57 -2.75 0.15
C VAL A 116 10.56 -3.51 1.04
N ARG A 117 11.72 -3.89 0.50
CA ARG A 117 12.75 -4.58 1.29
C ARG A 117 13.25 -3.73 2.45
N LYS A 118 13.45 -2.45 2.21
CA LYS A 118 13.89 -1.54 3.25
C LYS A 118 12.88 -1.44 4.39
N VAL A 119 11.60 -1.31 4.04
CA VAL A 119 10.52 -1.16 5.03
C VAL A 119 10.33 -2.45 5.82
N LEU A 120 10.37 -3.60 5.15
CA LEU A 120 10.18 -4.91 5.79
C LEU A 120 11.46 -5.43 6.48
N GLY A 121 12.60 -4.86 6.16
CA GLY A 121 13.88 -5.32 6.73
C GLY A 121 14.37 -6.62 6.12
N ARG A 122 13.89 -6.97 4.94
CA ARG A 122 14.26 -8.24 4.30
C ARG A 122 14.07 -8.23 2.78
#